data_5f08fef54040ed9728a277630b139c36
#
_entry.id   5f08fef54040ed9728a277630b139c36
#
_cell.length_a   1.000
_cell.length_b   1.000
_cell.length_c   1.000
_cell.angle_alpha   90.00
_cell.angle_beta   90.00
_cell.angle_gamma   90.00
#
_symmetry.space_group_name_H-M   'P 1'
#
loop_
_entity.id
_entity.type
_entity.pdbx_description
1 polymer ?
#
loop_
_entity_poly.entity_id
_entity_poly.type
_entity_poly.pdbx_seq_one_letter_code
_entity_poly.pdbx_strand_id
1 'polypeptide(L)'
;MGHVGLIKTAIERRGHVVVIVLAQPHDRFSAELRARALEQDCIAEGVAPQSLTVVHGYESTPYDPADPAVMQSNARVVEAHLRHTPAVDMLVTSESRGAAFADLLGLHHHSHDPQRTAVPVSSSQIRADLAANWHLLGPGSRELLAIRAVFVGAESTGTTTTTLAVQQRLIERGGTFAATNWIREYGRDLTMRKKEQAEAMGLHENSVPWTTTDFVEIAVVQQQLEDVAARSGGPVVCCDTDVFATIIWERRYLGAKASLPMPATTPNRIYFVTQPDGVPFVQDKIRDSEELRYSMTREFEDELVATGRAWLALDGSVDARVDLAMAAIDEAMAQAFAFHGA
;
A
#
# COMPACT_ATOMS: atom_id res chain seq x y z
N MET A 1 -5.70 -15.55 4.06
CA MET A 1 -5.64 -17.02 3.77
C MET A 1 -7.00 -17.71 3.78
N GLY A 2 -7.94 -17.46 4.72
CA GLY A 2 -9.25 -18.13 4.76
C GLY A 2 -10.09 -17.95 3.49
N HIS A 3 -10.20 -16.76 2.95
CA HIS A 3 -10.94 -16.51 1.69
C HIS A 3 -10.32 -17.25 0.50
N VAL A 4 -8.99 -17.34 0.42
CA VAL A 4 -8.34 -18.10 -0.66
C VAL A 4 -8.66 -19.61 -0.57
N GLY A 5 -8.77 -20.16 0.64
CA GLY A 5 -9.22 -21.54 0.85
C GLY A 5 -10.63 -21.79 0.31
N LEU A 6 -11.58 -20.87 0.58
CA LEU A 6 -12.93 -20.94 0.00
C LEU A 6 -12.90 -20.92 -1.54
N ILE A 7 -12.09 -20.03 -2.12
CA ILE A 7 -11.93 -19.87 -3.56
C ILE A 7 -11.37 -21.14 -4.19
N LYS A 8 -10.32 -21.73 -3.62
CA LYS A 8 -9.72 -22.98 -4.08
C LYS A 8 -10.75 -24.12 -4.06
N THR A 9 -11.52 -24.24 -2.96
CA THR A 9 -12.59 -25.25 -2.87
C THR A 9 -13.68 -25.08 -3.92
N ALA A 10 -14.08 -23.84 -4.21
CA ALA A 10 -15.06 -23.57 -5.27
C ALA A 10 -14.51 -23.97 -6.64
N ILE A 11 -13.25 -23.67 -6.94
CA ILE A 11 -12.58 -24.04 -8.20
C ILE A 11 -12.46 -25.57 -8.33
N GLU A 12 -12.04 -26.27 -7.28
CA GLU A 12 -11.97 -27.75 -7.27
C GLU A 12 -13.30 -28.41 -7.59
N ARG A 13 -14.41 -27.79 -7.18
CA ARG A 13 -15.75 -28.34 -7.39
C ARG A 13 -16.39 -27.97 -8.73
N ARG A 14 -16.06 -26.80 -9.27
CA ARG A 14 -16.75 -26.24 -10.45
C ARG A 14 -15.85 -25.74 -11.55
N GLY A 15 -14.52 -25.78 -11.36
CA GLY A 15 -13.52 -25.33 -12.34
C GLY A 15 -13.38 -23.80 -12.44
N HIS A 16 -14.40 -23.03 -12.01
CA HIS A 16 -14.41 -21.59 -12.04
C HIS A 16 -15.14 -21.01 -10.83
N VAL A 17 -14.69 -19.85 -10.34
CA VAL A 17 -15.31 -19.13 -9.24
C VAL A 17 -15.54 -17.67 -9.59
N VAL A 18 -16.70 -17.16 -9.17
CA VAL A 18 -17.00 -15.71 -9.16
C VAL A 18 -16.91 -15.21 -7.72
N VAL A 19 -16.10 -14.21 -7.48
CA VAL A 19 -15.98 -13.54 -6.18
C VAL A 19 -16.52 -12.13 -6.30
N ILE A 20 -17.45 -11.76 -5.43
CA ILE A 20 -18.00 -10.42 -5.35
C ILE A 20 -17.44 -9.74 -4.13
N VAL A 21 -16.64 -8.67 -4.35
CA VAL A 21 -16.06 -7.85 -3.28
C VAL A 21 -16.93 -6.62 -3.09
N LEU A 22 -17.63 -6.56 -1.97
CA LEU A 22 -18.46 -5.42 -1.61
C LEU A 22 -17.74 -4.55 -0.57
N ALA A 23 -17.86 -3.25 -0.71
CA ALA A 23 -17.39 -2.26 0.25
C ALA A 23 -18.53 -1.29 0.59
N GLN A 24 -18.48 -0.69 1.77
CA GLN A 24 -19.37 0.42 2.10
C GLN A 24 -18.75 1.75 1.62
N PRO A 25 -19.55 2.78 1.33
CA PRO A 25 -19.04 4.07 0.84
C PRO A 25 -18.03 4.76 1.78
N HIS A 26 -18.07 4.45 3.07
CA HIS A 26 -17.19 5.00 4.09
C HIS A 26 -16.02 4.07 4.47
N ASP A 27 -15.90 2.91 3.80
CA ASP A 27 -14.76 2.02 4.02
C ASP A 27 -13.46 2.70 3.62
N ARG A 28 -12.40 2.49 4.40
CA ARG A 28 -11.08 3.07 4.18
C ARG A 28 -10.48 2.69 2.83
N PHE A 29 -10.75 1.47 2.38
CA PHE A 29 -10.29 0.96 1.09
C PHE A 29 -11.47 0.72 0.16
N SER A 30 -11.37 1.24 -1.06
CA SER A 30 -12.39 1.02 -2.09
C SER A 30 -12.56 -0.48 -2.40
N ALA A 31 -13.73 -0.83 -2.91
CA ALA A 31 -14.00 -2.20 -3.35
C ALA A 31 -13.00 -2.67 -4.41
N GLU A 32 -12.56 -1.78 -5.29
CA GLU A 32 -11.55 -2.06 -6.32
C GLU A 32 -10.18 -2.41 -5.72
N LEU A 33 -9.69 -1.64 -4.74
CA LEU A 33 -8.42 -1.92 -4.07
C LEU A 33 -8.45 -3.26 -3.32
N ARG A 34 -9.57 -3.55 -2.67
CA ARG A 34 -9.78 -4.84 -1.97
C ARG A 34 -9.84 -6.01 -2.95
N ALA A 35 -10.47 -5.82 -4.11
CA ALA A 35 -10.55 -6.83 -5.16
C ALA A 35 -9.16 -7.15 -5.72
N ARG A 36 -8.36 -6.12 -6.05
CA ARG A 36 -6.98 -6.29 -6.50
C ARG A 36 -6.10 -7.03 -5.49
N ALA A 37 -6.22 -6.68 -4.21
CA ALA A 37 -5.50 -7.37 -3.14
C ALA A 37 -5.88 -8.87 -3.07
N LEU A 38 -7.16 -9.19 -3.18
CA LEU A 38 -7.63 -10.57 -3.21
C LEU A 38 -7.12 -11.34 -4.44
N GLU A 39 -7.16 -10.73 -5.62
CA GLU A 39 -6.61 -11.34 -6.84
C GLU A 39 -5.14 -11.67 -6.71
N GLN A 40 -4.34 -10.74 -6.17
CA GLN A 40 -2.92 -10.96 -5.92
C GLN A 40 -2.69 -12.08 -4.90
N ASP A 41 -3.48 -12.15 -3.83
CA ASP A 41 -3.42 -13.22 -2.84
C ASP A 41 -3.75 -14.58 -3.48
N CYS A 42 -4.77 -14.64 -4.33
CA CYS A 42 -5.15 -15.84 -5.06
C CYS A 42 -4.05 -16.32 -6.01
N ILE A 43 -3.47 -15.40 -6.79
CA ILE A 43 -2.37 -15.72 -7.73
C ILE A 43 -1.14 -16.23 -6.98
N ALA A 44 -0.78 -15.58 -5.88
CA ALA A 44 0.35 -16.01 -5.04
C ALA A 44 0.16 -17.42 -4.45
N GLU A 45 -1.09 -17.81 -4.22
CA GLU A 45 -1.48 -19.13 -3.75
C GLU A 45 -1.72 -20.15 -4.87
N GLY A 46 -1.37 -19.82 -6.11
CA GLY A 46 -1.43 -20.73 -7.27
C GLY A 46 -2.80 -20.84 -7.93
N VAL A 47 -3.74 -19.94 -7.65
CA VAL A 47 -5.01 -19.87 -8.38
C VAL A 47 -4.74 -19.37 -9.80
N ALA A 48 -5.18 -20.15 -10.78
CA ALA A 48 -5.06 -19.79 -12.19
C ALA A 48 -6.00 -18.61 -12.53
N PRO A 49 -5.51 -17.53 -13.14
CA PRO A 49 -6.33 -16.36 -13.43
C PRO A 49 -7.60 -16.67 -14.25
N GLN A 50 -7.56 -17.63 -15.16
CA GLN A 50 -8.70 -18.04 -15.97
C GLN A 50 -9.79 -18.79 -15.18
N SER A 51 -9.50 -19.25 -13.96
CA SER A 51 -10.45 -19.93 -13.08
C SER A 51 -11.11 -18.96 -12.07
N LEU A 52 -10.80 -17.68 -12.14
CA LEU A 52 -11.24 -16.65 -11.19
C LEU A 52 -11.85 -15.46 -11.93
N THR A 53 -13.05 -15.06 -11.56
CA THR A 53 -13.64 -13.78 -11.91
C THR A 53 -13.86 -12.99 -10.63
N VAL A 54 -13.26 -11.84 -10.48
CA VAL A 54 -13.51 -10.93 -9.36
C VAL A 54 -14.30 -9.74 -9.87
N VAL A 55 -15.44 -9.48 -9.26
CA VAL A 55 -16.23 -8.27 -9.47
C VAL A 55 -16.29 -7.49 -8.15
N HIS A 56 -16.42 -6.19 -8.25
CA HIS A 56 -16.46 -5.33 -7.07
C HIS A 56 -17.58 -4.31 -7.17
N GLY A 57 -18.06 -3.85 -6.03
CA GLY A 57 -19.13 -2.87 -5.95
C GLY A 57 -19.30 -2.31 -4.55
N TYR A 58 -20.34 -1.51 -4.39
CA TYR A 58 -20.67 -0.88 -3.13
C TYR A 58 -22.03 -1.36 -2.62
N GLU A 59 -22.12 -1.47 -1.31
CA GLU A 59 -23.35 -1.76 -0.59
C GLU A 59 -23.54 -0.74 0.52
N SER A 60 -24.74 -0.19 0.65
CA SER A 60 -25.08 0.77 1.70
C SER A 60 -25.92 0.18 2.84
N THR A 61 -26.32 -1.09 2.71
CA THR A 61 -27.11 -1.77 3.74
C THR A 61 -26.22 -2.08 4.95
N PRO A 62 -26.60 -1.67 6.18
CA PRO A 62 -25.86 -2.05 7.37
C PRO A 62 -25.73 -3.58 7.47
N TYR A 63 -24.54 -4.03 7.87
CA TYR A 63 -24.32 -5.46 8.05
C TYR A 63 -25.00 -5.91 9.36
N ASP A 64 -26.16 -6.53 9.24
CA ASP A 64 -26.81 -7.27 10.32
C ASP A 64 -27.18 -8.68 9.83
N PRO A 65 -26.31 -9.67 10.09
CA PRO A 65 -26.59 -11.04 9.65
C PRO A 65 -27.77 -11.67 10.39
N ALA A 66 -28.33 -11.06 11.44
CA ALA A 66 -29.48 -11.56 12.17
C ALA A 66 -30.80 -11.11 11.54
N ASP A 67 -30.81 -10.02 10.78
CA ASP A 67 -32.03 -9.49 10.16
C ASP A 67 -32.30 -10.15 8.79
N PRO A 68 -33.43 -10.87 8.61
CA PRO A 68 -33.81 -11.43 7.32
C PRO A 68 -33.98 -10.39 6.21
N ALA A 69 -34.40 -9.16 6.54
CA ALA A 69 -34.58 -8.10 5.55
C ALA A 69 -33.21 -7.63 5.00
N VAL A 70 -32.19 -7.57 5.85
CA VAL A 70 -30.81 -7.29 5.44
C VAL A 70 -30.28 -8.40 4.54
N MET A 71 -30.51 -9.67 4.91
CA MET A 71 -30.11 -10.82 4.09
C MET A 71 -30.75 -10.76 2.70
N GLN A 72 -32.03 -10.40 2.62
CA GLN A 72 -32.74 -10.28 1.35
C GLN A 72 -32.24 -9.10 0.52
N SER A 73 -31.87 -7.97 1.17
CA SER A 73 -31.24 -6.84 0.47
C SER A 73 -29.90 -7.23 -0.12
N ASN A 74 -29.06 -7.91 0.66
CA ASN A 74 -27.75 -8.39 0.20
C ASN A 74 -27.88 -9.37 -0.96
N ALA A 75 -28.87 -10.27 -0.93
CA ALA A 75 -29.13 -11.19 -2.04
C ALA A 75 -29.44 -10.44 -3.34
N ARG A 76 -30.23 -9.37 -3.31
CA ARG A 76 -30.53 -8.53 -4.49
C ARG A 76 -29.28 -7.85 -5.04
N VAL A 77 -28.36 -7.37 -4.18
CA VAL A 77 -27.09 -6.78 -4.61
C VAL A 77 -26.22 -7.83 -5.30
N VAL A 78 -26.10 -9.02 -4.69
CA VAL A 78 -25.37 -10.14 -5.29
C VAL A 78 -25.97 -10.56 -6.63
N GLU A 79 -27.29 -10.73 -6.73
CA GLU A 79 -27.97 -11.03 -8.01
C GLU A 79 -27.69 -9.99 -9.09
N ALA A 80 -27.67 -8.71 -8.73
CA ALA A 80 -27.37 -7.63 -9.68
C ALA A 80 -25.96 -7.78 -10.27
N HIS A 81 -24.98 -8.11 -9.43
CA HIS A 81 -23.60 -8.35 -9.90
C HIS A 81 -23.52 -9.64 -10.74
N LEU A 82 -24.19 -10.72 -10.35
CA LEU A 82 -24.15 -11.99 -11.07
C LEU A 82 -24.71 -11.93 -12.49
N ARG A 83 -25.58 -10.95 -12.81
CA ARG A 83 -26.10 -10.76 -14.20
C ARG A 83 -25.01 -10.47 -15.21
N HIS A 84 -23.84 -9.99 -14.77
CA HIS A 84 -22.72 -9.57 -15.62
C HIS A 84 -21.52 -10.51 -15.51
N THR A 85 -21.70 -11.68 -14.93
CA THR A 85 -20.64 -12.69 -14.75
C THR A 85 -21.03 -14.00 -15.44
N PRO A 86 -20.09 -14.96 -15.57
CA PRO A 86 -20.46 -16.33 -15.94
C PRO A 86 -21.54 -16.90 -15.02
N ALA A 87 -22.39 -17.77 -15.56
CA ALA A 87 -23.45 -18.40 -14.77
C ALA A 87 -22.87 -19.21 -13.63
N VAL A 88 -23.47 -19.08 -12.45
CA VAL A 88 -23.10 -19.81 -11.23
C VAL A 88 -24.22 -20.70 -10.77
N ASP A 89 -23.92 -21.86 -10.20
CA ASP A 89 -24.88 -22.83 -9.70
C ASP A 89 -24.68 -23.18 -8.22
N MET A 90 -23.58 -22.71 -7.62
CA MET A 90 -23.20 -23.05 -6.25
C MET A 90 -22.66 -21.85 -5.48
N LEU A 91 -23.08 -21.72 -4.22
CA LEU A 91 -22.52 -20.84 -3.23
C LEU A 91 -21.61 -21.65 -2.27
N VAL A 92 -20.37 -21.21 -2.08
CA VAL A 92 -19.43 -21.80 -1.11
C VAL A 92 -19.22 -20.80 0.03
N THR A 93 -19.49 -21.21 1.26
CA THR A 93 -19.32 -20.37 2.46
C THR A 93 -18.78 -21.17 3.64
N SER A 94 -18.21 -20.48 4.64
CA SER A 94 -17.91 -21.03 5.98
C SER A 94 -18.93 -20.59 7.04
N GLU A 95 -19.94 -19.81 6.64
CA GLU A 95 -20.91 -19.20 7.53
C GLU A 95 -22.11 -20.15 7.75
N SER A 96 -22.63 -20.19 8.99
CA SER A 96 -23.78 -21.05 9.34
C SER A 96 -25.05 -20.69 8.57
N ARG A 97 -25.19 -19.47 8.08
CA ARG A 97 -26.32 -18.98 7.30
C ARG A 97 -26.17 -19.13 5.79
N GLY A 98 -25.05 -19.70 5.36
CA GLY A 98 -24.75 -19.88 3.93
C GLY A 98 -25.87 -20.64 3.18
N ALA A 99 -26.49 -21.62 3.81
CA ALA A 99 -27.59 -22.37 3.20
C ALA A 99 -28.80 -21.46 2.93
N ALA A 100 -29.24 -20.69 3.92
CA ALA A 100 -30.38 -19.79 3.77
C ALA A 100 -30.10 -18.68 2.72
N PHE A 101 -28.86 -18.21 2.63
CA PHE A 101 -28.48 -17.23 1.61
C PHE A 101 -28.46 -17.87 0.21
N ALA A 102 -27.98 -19.10 0.08
CA ALA A 102 -27.99 -19.83 -1.19
C ALA A 102 -29.44 -20.08 -1.68
N ASP A 103 -30.37 -20.44 -0.76
CA ASP A 103 -31.80 -20.62 -1.06
C ASP A 103 -32.40 -19.31 -1.65
N LEU A 104 -32.07 -18.15 -1.09
CA LEU A 104 -32.51 -16.85 -1.62
C LEU A 104 -32.02 -16.58 -3.04
N LEU A 105 -30.82 -17.07 -3.37
CA LEU A 105 -30.20 -16.91 -4.69
C LEU A 105 -30.55 -18.03 -5.68
N GLY A 106 -31.29 -19.06 -5.22
CA GLY A 106 -31.58 -20.24 -6.03
C GLY A 106 -30.34 -21.09 -6.38
N LEU A 107 -29.33 -21.08 -5.51
CA LEU A 107 -28.04 -21.77 -5.70
C LEU A 107 -27.92 -22.99 -4.79
N HIS A 108 -27.15 -23.99 -5.20
CA HIS A 108 -26.70 -25.05 -4.31
C HIS A 108 -25.75 -24.48 -3.25
N HIS A 109 -25.82 -24.99 -2.01
CA HIS A 109 -24.90 -24.59 -0.94
C HIS A 109 -23.80 -25.64 -0.70
N HIS A 110 -22.55 -25.19 -0.57
CA HIS A 110 -21.46 -25.99 -0.04
C HIS A 110 -20.84 -25.30 1.16
N SER A 111 -20.88 -25.98 2.31
CA SER A 111 -20.22 -25.52 3.53
C SER A 111 -18.72 -25.92 3.50
N HIS A 112 -17.82 -24.96 3.54
CA HIS A 112 -16.38 -25.18 3.60
C HIS A 112 -15.87 -24.88 5.01
N ASP A 113 -15.21 -25.85 5.62
CA ASP A 113 -14.51 -25.72 6.92
C ASP A 113 -15.26 -24.89 8.00
N PRO A 114 -16.53 -25.24 8.33
CA PRO A 114 -17.34 -24.46 9.28
C PRO A 114 -16.74 -24.46 10.68
N GLN A 115 -15.91 -25.44 11.01
CA GLN A 115 -15.18 -25.54 12.29
C GLN A 115 -13.80 -24.87 12.25
N ARG A 116 -13.39 -24.30 11.10
CA ARG A 116 -12.11 -23.63 10.90
C ARG A 116 -10.89 -24.49 11.28
N THR A 117 -10.94 -25.77 10.94
CA THR A 117 -9.87 -26.71 11.21
C THR A 117 -8.68 -26.56 10.25
N ALA A 118 -8.94 -26.17 9.01
CA ALA A 118 -7.90 -25.95 8.00
C ALA A 118 -7.19 -24.60 8.18
N VAL A 119 -7.95 -23.55 8.54
CA VAL A 119 -7.40 -22.21 8.83
C VAL A 119 -7.98 -21.75 10.17
N PRO A 120 -7.29 -22.01 11.29
CA PRO A 120 -7.84 -21.83 12.63
C PRO A 120 -7.90 -20.36 13.10
N VAL A 121 -8.03 -19.41 12.15
CA VAL A 121 -8.07 -17.98 12.42
C VAL A 121 -9.25 -17.35 11.68
N SER A 122 -10.02 -16.52 12.38
CA SER A 122 -11.07 -15.69 11.78
C SER A 122 -10.55 -14.33 11.34
N SER A 123 -11.27 -13.70 10.40
CA SER A 123 -11.01 -12.30 10.03
C SER A 123 -11.08 -11.36 11.24
N SER A 124 -11.99 -11.62 12.19
CA SER A 124 -12.12 -10.84 13.43
C SER A 124 -10.89 -11.00 14.33
N GLN A 125 -10.37 -12.22 14.46
CA GLN A 125 -9.11 -12.44 15.22
C GLN A 125 -7.90 -11.76 14.57
N ILE A 126 -7.79 -11.81 13.22
CA ILE A 126 -6.72 -11.10 12.52
C ILE A 126 -6.85 -9.58 12.75
N ARG A 127 -8.05 -9.04 12.65
CA ARG A 127 -8.31 -7.61 12.87
C ARG A 127 -8.09 -7.17 14.32
N ALA A 128 -8.30 -8.03 15.29
CA ALA A 128 -8.10 -7.71 16.71
C ALA A 128 -6.63 -7.35 17.03
N ASP A 129 -5.68 -7.98 16.33
CA ASP A 129 -4.25 -7.62 16.38
C ASP A 129 -3.62 -7.89 15.01
N LEU A 130 -3.78 -6.93 14.12
CA LEU A 130 -3.31 -7.07 12.75
C LEU A 130 -1.78 -7.18 12.68
N ALA A 131 -1.06 -6.44 13.52
CA ALA A 131 0.38 -6.46 13.53
C ALA A 131 0.93 -7.84 13.94
N ALA A 132 0.43 -8.44 15.02
CA ALA A 132 0.82 -9.77 15.43
C ALA A 132 0.45 -10.86 14.41
N ASN A 133 -0.70 -10.69 13.74
CA ASN A 133 -1.22 -11.64 12.75
C ASN A 133 -0.78 -11.32 11.31
N TRP A 134 0.16 -10.41 11.10
CA TRP A 134 0.62 -9.97 9.79
C TRP A 134 1.06 -11.12 8.88
N HIS A 135 1.69 -12.12 9.46
CA HIS A 135 2.17 -13.32 8.77
C HIS A 135 1.05 -14.17 8.15
N LEU A 136 -0.20 -14.00 8.59
CA LEU A 136 -1.38 -14.71 8.07
C LEU A 136 -2.02 -14.01 6.86
N LEU A 137 -1.55 -12.81 6.52
CA LEU A 137 -2.00 -12.08 5.35
C LEU A 137 -1.30 -12.57 4.09
N GLY A 138 -2.02 -12.61 2.98
CA GLY A 138 -1.42 -12.79 1.67
C GLY A 138 -0.67 -11.53 1.20
N PRO A 139 0.16 -11.64 0.16
CA PRO A 139 0.99 -10.53 -0.32
C PRO A 139 0.18 -9.32 -0.79
N GLY A 140 -0.95 -9.52 -1.48
CA GLY A 140 -1.82 -8.44 -1.90
C GLY A 140 -2.48 -7.72 -0.73
N SER A 141 -2.91 -8.47 0.28
CA SER A 141 -3.44 -7.92 1.52
C SER A 141 -2.37 -7.13 2.29
N ARG A 142 -1.12 -7.60 2.34
CA ARG A 142 -0.01 -6.86 2.95
C ARG A 142 0.29 -5.57 2.21
N GLU A 143 0.35 -5.61 0.87
CA GLU A 143 0.56 -4.41 0.04
C GLU A 143 -0.49 -3.34 0.32
N LEU A 144 -1.77 -3.75 0.41
CA LEU A 144 -2.88 -2.85 0.69
C LEU A 144 -2.82 -2.24 2.09
N LEU A 145 -2.41 -3.01 3.09
CA LEU A 145 -2.49 -2.65 4.51
C LEU A 145 -1.20 -2.04 5.07
N ALA A 146 -0.04 -2.28 4.45
CA ALA A 146 1.24 -1.78 4.94
C ALA A 146 1.26 -0.25 5.03
N ILE A 147 1.74 0.27 6.16
CA ILE A 147 2.02 1.69 6.32
C ILE A 147 3.29 2.02 5.55
N ARG A 148 3.21 2.96 4.62
CA ARG A 148 4.37 3.54 3.96
C ARG A 148 4.78 4.81 4.70
N ALA A 149 5.85 4.71 5.48
CA ALA A 149 6.51 5.83 6.14
C ALA A 149 7.49 6.45 5.14
N VAL A 150 7.10 7.54 4.52
CA VAL A 150 7.85 8.20 3.44
C VAL A 150 8.61 9.38 3.98
N PHE A 151 9.93 9.35 3.86
CA PHE A 151 10.80 10.42 4.29
C PHE A 151 11.21 11.24 3.06
N VAL A 152 10.92 12.53 3.10
CA VAL A 152 11.23 13.48 2.03
C VAL A 152 11.93 14.70 2.60
N GLY A 153 12.63 15.42 1.78
CA GLY A 153 13.31 16.65 2.16
C GLY A 153 14.28 17.09 1.08
N ALA A 154 14.80 18.30 1.26
CA ALA A 154 15.89 18.80 0.43
C ALA A 154 17.17 17.99 0.67
N GLU A 155 18.13 18.14 -0.22
CA GLU A 155 19.43 17.50 -0.08
C GLU A 155 20.14 17.93 1.22
N SER A 156 20.86 16.99 1.83
CA SER A 156 21.59 17.20 3.10
C SER A 156 20.71 17.59 4.30
N THR A 157 19.44 17.21 4.33
CA THR A 157 18.57 17.38 5.51
C THR A 157 18.55 16.16 6.43
N GLY A 158 19.27 15.09 6.06
CA GLY A 158 19.38 13.86 6.85
C GLY A 158 18.27 12.86 6.62
N THR A 159 17.57 12.93 5.46
CA THR A 159 16.47 12.03 5.08
C THR A 159 16.87 10.57 5.19
N THR A 160 17.89 10.12 4.48
CA THR A 160 18.37 8.72 4.52
C THR A 160 18.80 8.30 5.93
N THR A 161 19.52 9.15 6.67
CA THR A 161 19.96 8.85 8.04
C THR A 161 18.77 8.60 8.97
N THR A 162 17.75 9.47 8.89
CA THR A 162 16.55 9.35 9.72
C THR A 162 15.73 8.11 9.32
N THR A 163 15.57 7.85 8.01
CA THR A 163 14.83 6.69 7.50
C THR A 163 15.45 5.38 7.97
N LEU A 164 16.77 5.25 7.87
CA LEU A 164 17.50 4.06 8.33
C LEU A 164 17.42 3.89 9.85
N ALA A 165 17.50 4.98 10.62
CA ALA A 165 17.37 4.91 12.07
C ALA A 165 15.96 4.50 12.51
N VAL A 166 14.91 4.97 11.82
CA VAL A 166 13.52 4.54 12.06
C VAL A 166 13.35 3.06 11.69
N GLN A 167 13.85 2.64 10.53
CA GLN A 167 13.84 1.22 10.15
C GLN A 167 14.50 0.34 11.21
N GLN A 168 15.69 0.71 11.66
CA GLN A 168 16.42 -0.04 12.69
C GLN A 168 15.60 -0.13 13.99
N ARG A 169 14.98 0.96 14.43
CA ARG A 169 14.11 1.00 15.62
C ARG A 169 12.90 0.07 15.48
N LEU A 170 12.30 0.01 14.28
CA LEU A 170 11.20 -0.92 13.97
C LEU A 170 11.69 -2.38 14.01
N ILE A 171 12.83 -2.70 13.41
CA ILE A 171 13.41 -4.05 13.43
C ILE A 171 13.68 -4.51 14.88
N GLU A 172 14.18 -3.63 15.73
CA GLU A 172 14.45 -3.89 17.15
C GLU A 172 13.20 -4.21 17.98
N ARG A 173 12.00 -3.81 17.53
CA ARG A 173 10.73 -4.25 18.12
C ARG A 173 10.51 -5.77 18.00
N GLY A 174 11.15 -6.41 17.03
CA GLY A 174 11.01 -7.84 16.77
C GLY A 174 9.65 -8.26 16.22
N GLY A 175 9.36 -9.56 16.27
CA GLY A 175 8.10 -10.09 15.72
C GLY A 175 7.97 -9.79 14.23
N THR A 176 6.78 -9.35 13.81
CA THR A 176 6.50 -8.99 12.40
C THR A 176 7.25 -7.75 11.93
N PHE A 177 7.69 -6.88 12.84
CA PHE A 177 8.48 -5.70 12.51
C PHE A 177 9.95 -6.03 12.16
N ALA A 178 10.46 -7.20 12.53
CA ALA A 178 11.81 -7.63 12.15
C ALA A 178 12.02 -7.69 10.62
N ALA A 179 10.91 -7.77 9.85
CA ALA A 179 10.92 -7.75 8.39
C ALA A 179 10.64 -6.36 7.79
N THR A 180 10.84 -5.27 8.56
CA THR A 180 10.68 -3.90 8.04
C THR A 180 11.72 -3.61 6.97
N ASN A 181 11.27 -3.29 5.76
CA ASN A 181 12.13 -2.94 4.64
C ASN A 181 12.43 -1.44 4.60
N TRP A 182 13.63 -1.11 4.12
CA TRP A 182 14.01 0.22 3.69
C TRP A 182 14.11 0.26 2.17
N ILE A 183 13.44 1.24 1.57
CA ILE A 183 13.47 1.49 0.13
C ILE A 183 14.29 2.74 -0.10
N ARG A 184 15.44 2.54 -0.73
CA ARG A 184 16.36 3.65 -1.06
C ARG A 184 15.85 4.47 -2.23
N GLU A 185 16.35 5.68 -2.34
CA GLU A 185 16.07 6.58 -3.45
C GLU A 185 16.64 6.04 -4.77
N TYR A 186 15.76 5.62 -5.69
CA TYR A 186 16.20 5.16 -7.02
C TYR A 186 16.71 6.29 -7.92
N GLY A 187 16.24 7.53 -7.72
CA GLY A 187 16.72 8.70 -8.45
C GLY A 187 18.22 8.89 -8.33
N ARG A 188 18.81 8.54 -7.18
CA ARG A 188 20.25 8.56 -6.96
C ARG A 188 21.01 7.55 -7.85
N ASP A 189 20.44 6.36 -8.02
CA ASP A 189 21.03 5.33 -8.91
C ASP A 189 21.01 5.80 -10.37
N LEU A 190 19.93 6.43 -10.81
CA LEU A 190 19.84 6.99 -12.16
C LEU A 190 20.83 8.15 -12.35
N THR A 191 20.98 9.03 -11.34
CA THR A 191 21.97 10.10 -11.37
C THR A 191 23.38 9.56 -11.59
N MET A 192 23.76 8.51 -10.86
CA MET A 192 25.07 7.87 -11.03
C MET A 192 25.26 7.30 -12.42
N ARG A 193 24.26 6.59 -12.96
CA ARG A 193 24.30 6.05 -14.34
C ARG A 193 24.46 7.15 -15.39
N LYS A 194 23.79 8.31 -15.22
CA LYS A 194 23.93 9.45 -16.14
C LYS A 194 25.35 10.06 -16.08
N LYS A 195 25.96 10.13 -14.91
CA LYS A 195 27.35 10.58 -14.75
C LYS A 195 28.33 9.62 -15.41
N GLU A 196 28.20 8.32 -15.18
CA GLU A 196 29.02 7.28 -15.85
C GLU A 196 28.87 7.35 -17.38
N GLN A 197 27.66 7.60 -17.88
CA GLN A 197 27.41 7.79 -19.30
C GLN A 197 28.12 9.03 -19.85
N ALA A 198 28.08 10.16 -19.15
CA ALA A 198 28.80 11.37 -19.55
C ALA A 198 30.31 11.13 -19.59
N GLU A 199 30.85 10.49 -18.57
CA GLU A 199 32.26 10.14 -18.49
C GLU A 199 32.71 9.23 -19.66
N ALA A 200 31.91 8.18 -19.96
CA ALA A 200 32.17 7.29 -21.08
C ALA A 200 32.17 8.00 -22.45
N MET A 201 31.44 9.10 -22.57
CA MET A 201 31.42 9.97 -23.75
C MET A 201 32.51 11.04 -23.75
N GLY A 202 33.34 11.12 -22.70
CA GLY A 202 34.32 12.18 -22.53
C GLY A 202 33.70 13.57 -22.26
N LEU A 203 32.51 13.61 -21.71
CA LEU A 203 31.74 14.79 -21.38
C LEU A 203 31.87 15.13 -19.89
N HIS A 204 31.53 16.38 -19.53
CA HIS A 204 31.38 16.77 -18.13
C HIS A 204 30.24 15.96 -17.47
N GLU A 205 30.39 15.58 -16.23
CA GLU A 205 29.46 14.71 -15.46
C GLU A 205 27.97 15.13 -15.49
N ASN A 206 27.69 16.42 -15.67
CA ASN A 206 26.34 16.98 -15.72
C ASN A 206 25.87 17.30 -17.16
N SER A 207 26.56 16.78 -18.20
CA SER A 207 26.27 17.10 -19.60
C SER A 207 25.10 16.30 -20.17
N VAL A 208 24.72 15.18 -19.55
CA VAL A 208 23.55 14.41 -19.98
C VAL A 208 22.29 15.05 -19.39
N PRO A 209 21.43 15.64 -20.22
CA PRO A 209 20.28 16.40 -19.75
C PRO A 209 19.24 15.46 -19.08
N TRP A 210 18.56 15.99 -18.10
CA TRP A 210 17.38 15.35 -17.54
C TRP A 210 16.18 15.51 -18.49
N THR A 211 15.33 14.48 -18.54
CA THR A 211 14.11 14.46 -19.36
C THR A 211 12.95 13.91 -18.52
N THR A 212 11.71 14.20 -18.92
CA THR A 212 10.52 13.58 -18.29
C THR A 212 10.58 12.06 -18.28
N THR A 213 11.18 11.44 -19.32
CA THR A 213 11.35 9.97 -19.37
C THR A 213 12.19 9.44 -18.22
N ASP A 214 13.21 10.17 -17.80
CA ASP A 214 14.05 9.81 -16.65
C ASP A 214 13.19 9.80 -15.37
N PHE A 215 12.35 10.80 -15.17
CA PHE A 215 11.47 10.91 -14.00
C PHE A 215 10.34 9.89 -14.05
N VAL A 216 9.82 9.52 -15.22
CA VAL A 216 8.90 8.39 -15.38
C VAL A 216 9.57 7.09 -14.94
N GLU A 217 10.82 6.83 -15.36
CA GLU A 217 11.58 5.66 -14.92
C GLU A 217 11.73 5.65 -13.39
N ILE A 218 12.14 6.78 -12.80
CA ILE A 218 12.29 6.89 -11.34
C ILE A 218 10.96 6.56 -10.64
N ALA A 219 9.87 7.19 -11.08
CA ALA A 219 8.56 7.00 -10.47
C ALA A 219 8.08 5.55 -10.53
N VAL A 220 8.22 4.91 -11.69
CA VAL A 220 7.80 3.51 -11.91
C VAL A 220 8.64 2.55 -11.06
N VAL A 221 9.96 2.69 -11.08
CA VAL A 221 10.84 1.78 -10.34
C VAL A 221 10.69 1.98 -8.84
N GLN A 222 10.61 3.23 -8.37
CA GLN A 222 10.41 3.53 -6.95
C GLN A 222 9.12 2.90 -6.43
N GLN A 223 7.99 3.07 -7.16
CA GLN A 223 6.72 2.46 -6.79
C GLN A 223 6.79 0.92 -6.77
N GLN A 224 7.43 0.31 -7.75
CA GLN A 224 7.60 -1.15 -7.80
C GLN A 224 8.41 -1.68 -6.61
N LEU A 225 9.48 -0.98 -6.22
CA LEU A 225 10.29 -1.35 -5.05
C LEU A 225 9.47 -1.29 -3.76
N GLU A 226 8.67 -0.23 -3.58
CA GLU A 226 7.76 -0.09 -2.43
C GLU A 226 6.72 -1.21 -2.38
N ASP A 227 6.09 -1.54 -3.51
CA ASP A 227 5.05 -2.57 -3.59
C ASP A 227 5.61 -3.96 -3.29
N VAL A 228 6.79 -4.29 -3.84
CA VAL A 228 7.48 -5.55 -3.55
C VAL A 228 7.83 -5.65 -2.06
N ALA A 229 8.33 -4.57 -1.47
CA ALA A 229 8.64 -4.52 -0.04
C ALA A 229 7.40 -4.68 0.84
N ALA A 230 6.29 -4.05 0.48
CA ALA A 230 5.04 -4.16 1.20
C ALA A 230 4.45 -5.59 1.14
N ARG A 231 4.58 -6.28 -0.01
CA ARG A 231 4.12 -7.68 -0.16
C ARG A 231 4.89 -8.66 0.70
N SER A 232 6.19 -8.47 0.85
CA SER A 232 7.10 -9.43 1.47
C SER A 232 7.53 -9.07 2.90
N GLY A 233 7.38 -7.80 3.29
CA GLY A 233 7.87 -7.25 4.53
C GLY A 233 6.89 -7.26 5.70
N GLY A 234 7.24 -6.51 6.73
CA GLY A 234 6.44 -6.25 7.92
C GLY A 234 5.31 -5.23 7.67
N PRO A 235 4.59 -4.84 8.73
CA PRO A 235 3.46 -3.91 8.63
C PRO A 235 3.85 -2.47 8.28
N VAL A 236 5.14 -2.14 8.28
CA VAL A 236 5.67 -0.83 7.91
C VAL A 236 6.77 -0.98 6.86
N VAL A 237 6.74 -0.10 5.86
CA VAL A 237 7.81 0.07 4.87
C VAL A 237 8.39 1.47 5.03
N CYS A 238 9.70 1.59 5.23
CA CYS A 238 10.41 2.86 5.32
C CYS A 238 10.91 3.26 3.92
N CYS A 239 10.36 4.33 3.37
CA CYS A 239 10.70 4.81 2.02
C CYS A 239 11.58 6.06 2.13
N ASP A 240 12.81 5.97 1.61
CA ASP A 240 13.67 7.14 1.40
C ASP A 240 13.26 7.75 0.07
N THR A 241 12.33 8.70 0.11
CA THR A 241 11.58 9.28 -1.01
C THR A 241 10.46 8.38 -1.61
N ASP A 242 9.71 8.93 -2.56
CA ASP A 242 8.67 8.24 -3.32
C ASP A 242 8.32 8.96 -4.64
N VAL A 243 7.23 8.53 -5.29
CA VAL A 243 6.73 9.15 -6.53
C VAL A 243 6.31 10.62 -6.33
N PHE A 244 5.75 11.00 -5.19
CA PHE A 244 5.40 12.38 -4.88
C PHE A 244 6.65 13.29 -4.91
N ALA A 245 7.72 12.86 -4.25
CA ALA A 245 8.98 13.60 -4.26
C ALA A 245 9.60 13.66 -5.67
N THR A 246 9.50 12.57 -6.44
CA THR A 246 9.99 12.53 -7.83
C THR A 246 9.38 13.65 -8.69
N ILE A 247 8.09 13.97 -8.50
CA ILE A 247 7.42 15.04 -9.25
C ILE A 247 7.95 16.42 -8.85
N ILE A 248 8.23 16.63 -7.57
CA ILE A 248 8.82 17.88 -7.10
C ILE A 248 10.23 18.06 -7.71
N TRP A 249 11.03 17.00 -7.73
CA TRP A 249 12.33 17.00 -8.40
C TRP A 249 12.21 17.20 -9.91
N GLU A 250 11.23 16.60 -10.59
CA GLU A 250 10.99 16.87 -12.03
C GLU A 250 10.75 18.35 -12.26
N ARG A 251 9.88 18.97 -11.48
CA ARG A 251 9.60 20.41 -11.56
C ARG A 251 10.85 21.25 -11.34
N ARG A 252 11.68 20.84 -10.37
CA ARG A 252 12.95 21.52 -10.07
C ARG A 252 13.92 21.46 -11.26
N TYR A 253 14.07 20.31 -11.92
CA TYR A 253 15.03 20.13 -13.02
C TYR A 253 14.51 20.59 -14.38
N LEU A 254 13.23 20.43 -14.66
CA LEU A 254 12.62 20.70 -15.96
C LEU A 254 11.81 22.01 -16.01
N GLY A 255 11.44 22.57 -14.88
CA GLY A 255 10.64 23.79 -14.79
C GLY A 255 9.31 23.64 -15.55
N ALA A 256 9.00 24.55 -16.48
CA ALA A 256 7.77 24.53 -17.26
C ALA A 256 7.61 23.30 -18.19
N LYS A 257 8.63 22.47 -18.33
CA LYS A 257 8.58 21.22 -19.13
C LYS A 257 8.18 20.02 -18.29
N ALA A 258 8.07 20.16 -16.97
CA ALA A 258 7.60 19.09 -16.09
C ALA A 258 6.15 18.72 -16.44
N SER A 259 5.85 17.43 -16.52
CA SER A 259 4.55 16.93 -16.99
C SER A 259 4.03 15.68 -16.26
N LEU A 260 4.77 15.17 -15.28
CA LEU A 260 4.29 14.04 -14.49
C LEU A 260 3.05 14.43 -13.67
N PRO A 261 1.99 13.62 -13.71
CA PRO A 261 0.81 13.88 -12.90
C PRO A 261 1.08 13.55 -11.43
N MET A 262 0.53 14.36 -10.53
CA MET A 262 0.57 14.09 -9.10
C MET A 262 -0.17 12.76 -8.80
N PRO A 263 0.45 11.79 -8.09
CA PRO A 263 -0.19 10.54 -7.75
C PRO A 263 -1.36 10.77 -6.79
N ALA A 264 -2.39 9.93 -6.89
CA ALA A 264 -3.50 9.95 -5.94
C ALA A 264 -3.00 9.70 -4.51
N THR A 265 -3.68 10.31 -3.54
CA THR A 265 -3.43 10.02 -2.11
C THR A 265 -3.85 8.58 -1.80
N THR A 266 -3.02 7.86 -1.04
CA THR A 266 -3.33 6.51 -0.56
C THR A 266 -3.49 6.51 0.96
N PRO A 267 -4.45 5.74 1.51
CA PRO A 267 -4.82 5.85 2.93
C PRO A 267 -3.70 5.49 3.93
N ASN A 268 -2.74 4.67 3.52
CA ASN A 268 -1.70 4.14 4.43
C ASN A 268 -0.33 4.75 4.14
N ARG A 269 -0.28 6.01 3.74
CA ARG A 269 0.96 6.73 3.47
C ARG A 269 1.05 7.95 4.37
N ILE A 270 2.16 8.09 5.10
CA ILE A 270 2.48 9.25 5.93
C ILE A 270 3.84 9.80 5.51
N TYR A 271 3.93 11.13 5.37
CA TYR A 271 5.14 11.82 4.96
C TYR A 271 5.85 12.46 6.15
N PHE A 272 7.17 12.36 6.14
CA PHE A 272 8.06 12.97 7.10
C PHE A 272 9.00 13.91 6.36
N VAL A 273 8.88 15.21 6.61
CA VAL A 273 9.72 16.24 5.97
C VAL A 273 10.89 16.56 6.87
N THR A 274 12.10 16.13 6.49
CA THR A 274 13.31 16.42 7.26
C THR A 274 13.76 17.86 7.07
N GLN A 275 13.88 18.59 8.19
CA GLN A 275 14.22 20.01 8.20
C GLN A 275 15.73 20.23 8.08
N PRO A 276 16.18 21.33 7.42
CA PRO A 276 17.58 21.64 7.24
C PRO A 276 18.28 22.16 8.48
N ASP A 277 17.53 22.70 9.46
CA ASP A 277 18.10 23.38 10.62
C ASP A 277 18.91 22.43 11.51
N GLY A 278 20.12 22.87 11.86
CA GLY A 278 21.04 22.09 12.69
C GLY A 278 21.72 20.92 11.98
N VAL A 279 21.44 20.69 10.68
CA VAL A 279 22.10 19.64 9.89
C VAL A 279 23.19 20.27 9.00
N PRO A 280 24.46 19.85 9.14
CA PRO A 280 25.53 20.35 8.27
C PRO A 280 25.25 20.00 6.80
N PHE A 281 25.54 20.95 5.90
CA PHE A 281 25.50 20.65 4.47
C PHE A 281 26.74 19.86 4.07
N VAL A 282 26.53 18.69 3.49
CA VAL A 282 27.62 17.84 2.98
C VAL A 282 27.54 17.79 1.46
N GLN A 283 28.53 18.35 0.78
CA GLN A 283 28.62 18.29 -0.67
C GLN A 283 29.27 16.98 -1.13
N ASP A 284 28.54 16.17 -1.89
CA ASP A 284 28.99 14.88 -2.46
C ASP A 284 29.12 14.88 -3.99
N LYS A 285 29.16 16.06 -4.62
CA LYS A 285 29.20 16.28 -6.08
C LYS A 285 27.93 15.87 -6.84
N ILE A 286 26.92 15.37 -6.14
CA ILE A 286 25.61 15.05 -6.71
C ILE A 286 24.61 16.13 -6.33
N ARG A 287 24.82 16.74 -5.16
CA ARG A 287 23.91 17.70 -4.54
C ARG A 287 24.00 19.08 -5.16
N ASP A 288 22.85 19.74 -5.19
CA ASP A 288 22.71 21.15 -5.60
C ASP A 288 23.42 22.09 -4.60
N SER A 289 22.98 23.30 -4.41
CA SER A 289 23.58 24.25 -3.48
C SER A 289 22.86 24.28 -2.13
N GLU A 290 23.61 24.68 -1.08
CA GLU A 290 23.03 24.87 0.26
C GLU A 290 21.89 25.89 0.27
N GLU A 291 21.94 26.91 -0.58
CA GLU A 291 20.90 27.94 -0.69
C GLU A 291 19.52 27.38 -1.07
N LEU A 292 19.49 26.28 -1.81
CA LEU A 292 18.25 25.65 -2.26
C LEU A 292 17.56 24.80 -1.17
N ARG A 293 18.23 24.45 -0.10
CA ARG A 293 17.68 23.58 0.95
C ARG A 293 16.37 24.11 1.52
N TYR A 294 16.35 25.37 1.92
CA TYR A 294 15.18 25.99 2.54
C TYR A 294 14.02 26.18 1.56
N SER A 295 14.31 26.53 0.31
CA SER A 295 13.27 26.69 -0.72
C SER A 295 12.66 25.36 -1.10
N MET A 296 13.46 24.32 -1.28
CA MET A 296 13.00 22.97 -1.60
C MET A 296 12.21 22.36 -0.43
N THR A 297 12.65 22.54 0.81
CA THR A 297 11.89 22.07 1.98
C THR A 297 10.50 22.68 2.00
N ARG A 298 10.38 23.99 1.79
CA ARG A 298 9.07 24.65 1.70
C ARG A 298 8.23 24.14 0.53
N GLU A 299 8.83 23.85 -0.61
CA GLU A 299 8.11 23.30 -1.76
C GLU A 299 7.50 21.93 -1.44
N PHE A 300 8.21 21.06 -0.71
CA PHE A 300 7.66 19.81 -0.20
C PHE A 300 6.47 20.05 0.74
N GLU A 301 6.61 20.94 1.69
CA GLU A 301 5.55 21.26 2.67
C GLU A 301 4.31 21.84 1.98
N ASP A 302 4.49 22.83 1.12
CA ASP A 302 3.41 23.48 0.38
C ASP A 302 2.63 22.48 -0.48
N GLU A 303 3.32 21.58 -1.18
CA GLU A 303 2.68 20.58 -2.03
C GLU A 303 1.97 19.50 -1.20
N LEU A 304 2.51 19.10 -0.05
CA LEU A 304 1.85 18.17 0.87
C LEU A 304 0.55 18.77 1.42
N VAL A 305 0.57 20.06 1.78
CA VAL A 305 -0.62 20.80 2.21
C VAL A 305 -1.63 20.92 1.06
N ALA A 306 -1.18 21.34 -0.11
CA ALA A 306 -2.04 21.55 -1.29
C ALA A 306 -2.74 20.26 -1.74
N THR A 307 -2.09 19.10 -1.56
CA THR A 307 -2.62 17.79 -1.93
C THR A 307 -3.33 17.06 -0.79
N GLY A 308 -3.42 17.67 0.41
CA GLY A 308 -4.11 17.10 1.57
C GLY A 308 -3.50 15.79 2.08
N ARG A 309 -2.18 15.63 1.94
CA ARG A 309 -1.47 14.43 2.42
C ARG A 309 -1.18 14.55 3.92
N ALA A 310 -1.21 13.41 4.61
CA ALA A 310 -0.79 13.36 6.01
C ALA A 310 0.75 13.52 6.09
N TRP A 311 1.23 14.51 6.82
CA TRP A 311 2.66 14.77 6.95
C TRP A 311 3.05 15.38 8.30
N LEU A 312 4.34 15.29 8.61
CA LEU A 312 4.95 15.83 9.83
C LEU A 312 6.34 16.38 9.52
N ALA A 313 6.68 17.56 10.06
CA ALA A 313 8.04 18.10 10.02
C ALA A 313 8.91 17.39 11.05
N LEU A 314 10.13 17.02 10.68
CA LEU A 314 11.13 16.40 11.56
C LEU A 314 12.30 17.34 11.81
N ASP A 315 12.31 17.93 13.01
CA ASP A 315 13.34 18.83 13.48
C ASP A 315 14.26 18.20 14.52
N GLY A 316 15.37 18.87 14.81
CA GLY A 316 16.28 18.57 15.91
C GLY A 316 17.27 17.44 15.60
N SER A 317 17.72 16.76 16.65
CA SER A 317 18.68 15.64 16.54
C SER A 317 18.04 14.42 15.83
N VAL A 318 18.89 13.51 15.35
CA VAL A 318 18.42 12.25 14.73
C VAL A 318 17.51 11.49 15.70
N ASP A 319 17.85 11.39 16.98
CA ASP A 319 17.04 10.69 17.96
C ASP A 319 15.67 11.34 18.14
N ALA A 320 15.59 12.68 18.23
CA ALA A 320 14.32 13.40 18.32
C ALA A 320 13.43 13.17 17.09
N ARG A 321 14.02 13.19 15.89
CA ARG A 321 13.33 12.91 14.62
C ARG A 321 12.79 11.48 14.57
N VAL A 322 13.59 10.51 15.03
CA VAL A 322 13.21 9.10 15.11
C VAL A 322 12.06 8.92 16.09
N ASP A 323 12.14 9.48 17.30
CA ASP A 323 11.09 9.36 18.30
C ASP A 323 9.76 9.94 17.80
N LEU A 324 9.80 11.09 17.14
CA LEU A 324 8.62 11.73 16.56
C LEU A 324 8.03 10.89 15.40
N ALA A 325 8.87 10.39 14.51
CA ALA A 325 8.44 9.53 13.40
C ALA A 325 7.82 8.22 13.91
N MET A 326 8.45 7.60 14.92
CA MET A 326 7.94 6.37 15.53
C MET A 326 6.57 6.56 16.17
N ALA A 327 6.35 7.64 16.91
CA ALA A 327 5.06 7.97 17.50
C ALA A 327 3.97 8.16 16.42
N ALA A 328 4.28 8.87 15.34
CA ALA A 328 3.34 9.08 14.24
C ALA A 328 3.04 7.79 13.46
N ILE A 329 4.03 6.91 13.28
CA ILE A 329 3.83 5.58 12.66
C ILE A 329 2.91 4.73 13.54
N ASP A 330 3.09 4.73 14.86
CA ASP A 330 2.24 4.00 15.80
C ASP A 330 0.80 4.49 15.76
N GLU A 331 0.59 5.80 15.71
CA GLU A 331 -0.73 6.39 15.55
C GLU A 331 -1.36 6.03 14.20
N ALA A 332 -0.59 6.13 13.10
CA ALA A 332 -1.06 5.75 11.77
C ALA A 332 -1.45 4.27 11.70
N MET A 333 -0.69 3.37 12.35
CA MET A 333 -1.06 1.96 12.48
C MET A 333 -2.33 1.77 13.30
N ALA A 334 -2.45 2.45 14.44
CA ALA A 334 -3.64 2.37 15.27
C ALA A 334 -4.90 2.78 14.49
N GLN A 335 -4.82 3.86 13.71
CA GLN A 335 -5.91 4.32 12.84
C GLN A 335 -6.16 3.37 11.65
N ALA A 336 -5.07 2.88 11.02
CA ALA A 336 -5.17 1.99 9.86
C ALA A 336 -5.77 0.63 10.21
N PHE A 337 -5.48 0.15 11.41
CA PHE A 337 -5.87 -1.17 11.89
C PHE A 337 -7.13 -1.13 12.78
N ALA A 338 -7.68 0.06 13.05
CA ALA A 338 -8.99 0.21 13.66
C ALA A 338 -10.07 -0.14 12.62
N PHE A 339 -10.54 -1.37 12.65
CA PHE A 339 -11.69 -1.80 11.86
C PHE A 339 -12.97 -1.51 12.64
N HIS A 340 -13.71 -0.47 12.25
CA HIS A 340 -14.99 -0.14 12.86
C HIS A 340 -16.05 -1.13 12.41
N GLY A 341 -16.69 -1.81 13.37
CA GLY A 341 -17.88 -2.60 13.19
C GLY A 341 -17.65 -3.96 12.50
N ALA A 342 -17.35 -4.96 13.27
CA ALA A 342 -17.68 -6.35 12.95
C ALA A 342 -18.76 -6.83 13.90
#